data_a2d1635d858a955aa5a080f823ebda5a
#
_entry.id   a2d1635d858a955aa5a080f823ebda5a
#
_cell.length_a   1.000
_cell.length_b   1.000
_cell.length_c   1.000
_cell.angle_alpha   90.00
_cell.angle_beta   90.00
_cell.angle_gamma   90.00
#
_symmetry.space_group_name_H-M   'P 1'
#
loop_
_entity.id
_entity.type
_entity.pdbx_description
1 polymer ?
#
loop_
_entity_poly.entity_id
_entity_poly.type
_entity_poly.pdbx_seq_one_letter_code
_entity_poly.pdbx_strand_id
1 'polypeptide(L)'
;MKSVLVSAILLLSLNLPGLAQADGSSAPAQPINETGGHFDGLPIITGGVALNATFEPHSNTMNPVVAPIFLIPIGHRALIESEFEGESDIVYSHGGYEPVTFDKKVEYAQLDFFANNYLTIVAGRFAVPFNIYKERFDARWIRNLAEEPLIFAFGDTSGNGGELRGAIPLGSTAQLSYAGYFSALTHNISAGSDRQAGFRSGVFFPGPGFEAGFSFNHLLGSDRLNRFGADFTWNVRQLPLDIRGEALISNVVGNGYWVESAYRFSSSRFPRFLRRSQAVVRGEQYLHPAGDVPELFEAPESDATRVLGGWNYWISGAVRTQVAFGRQFGSSDDHNVWTLGISYRFVK
;
A
#
# COMPACT_ATOMS: atom_id res chain seq x y z
N MET A 1 14.33 5.98 34.00
CA MET A 1 13.69 5.55 32.78
C MET A 1 12.80 6.64 32.11
N LYS A 2 13.07 7.94 32.28
CA LYS A 2 12.32 9.04 31.62
C LYS A 2 13.12 9.78 30.54
N SER A 3 14.32 9.34 30.20
CA SER A 3 15.25 10.09 29.35
C SER A 3 15.40 9.58 27.91
N VAL A 4 14.86 8.42 27.57
CA VAL A 4 15.01 7.83 26.22
C VAL A 4 13.92 8.33 25.25
N LEU A 5 12.75 8.68 25.75
CA LEU A 5 11.63 9.16 24.92
C LEU A 5 11.81 10.58 24.38
N VAL A 6 12.64 11.41 25.05
CA VAL A 6 12.87 12.81 24.67
C VAL A 6 13.91 12.96 23.57
N SER A 7 14.83 11.99 23.44
CA SER A 7 15.91 12.06 22.43
C SER A 7 15.46 11.76 21.00
N ALA A 8 14.42 10.98 20.81
CA ALA A 8 13.91 10.67 19.46
C ALA A 8 13.13 11.84 18.82
N ILE A 9 12.59 12.74 19.64
CA ILE A 9 11.80 13.89 19.14
C ILE A 9 12.71 15.10 18.81
N LEU A 10 13.90 15.18 19.36
CA LEU A 10 14.80 16.34 19.21
C LEU A 10 15.69 16.30 17.95
N LEU A 11 15.77 15.18 17.23
CA LEU A 11 16.57 15.05 16.01
C LEU A 11 15.85 15.50 14.72
N LEU A 12 14.62 15.96 14.81
CA LEU A 12 13.79 16.39 13.67
C LEU A 12 13.76 17.91 13.43
N SER A 13 14.56 18.69 14.14
CA SER A 13 14.57 20.16 14.03
C SER A 13 15.74 20.74 13.23
N LEU A 14 16.24 20.04 12.22
CA LEU A 14 17.26 20.60 11.33
C LEU A 14 16.64 21.27 10.10
N ASN A 15 16.88 22.57 9.99
CA ASN A 15 16.54 23.50 8.92
C ASN A 15 16.69 22.89 7.52
N LEU A 16 15.59 22.78 6.79
CA LEU A 16 15.60 22.54 5.35
C LEU A 16 15.03 23.76 4.62
N PRO A 17 15.74 24.29 3.61
CA PRO A 17 15.21 25.36 2.77
C PRO A 17 14.02 24.86 1.96
N GLY A 18 13.07 25.77 1.72
CA GLY A 18 11.78 25.49 1.11
C GLY A 18 11.89 24.75 -0.22
N LEU A 19 11.23 23.64 -0.31
CA LEU A 19 10.94 22.93 -1.56
C LEU A 19 9.51 23.24 -1.98
N ALA A 20 9.39 23.59 -3.24
CA ALA A 20 8.17 23.99 -3.91
C ALA A 20 7.08 22.90 -3.81
N GLN A 21 5.89 23.39 -3.63
CA GLN A 21 4.64 22.68 -3.57
C GLN A 21 4.41 21.94 -4.89
N ALA A 22 4.58 20.62 -4.91
CA ALA A 22 4.04 19.78 -5.97
C ALA A 22 2.59 19.51 -5.61
N ASP A 23 1.67 20.11 -6.34
CA ASP A 23 0.24 19.79 -6.28
C ASP A 23 0.07 18.33 -6.66
N GLY A 24 -0.45 17.54 -5.70
CA GLY A 24 -0.82 16.14 -5.92
C GLY A 24 -2.09 16.03 -6.78
N SER A 25 -2.02 16.45 -8.04
CA SER A 25 -2.92 16.00 -9.06
C SER A 25 -2.25 14.80 -9.73
N SER A 26 -2.83 13.62 -9.63
CA SER A 26 -2.56 12.51 -10.52
C SER A 26 -2.95 12.95 -11.93
N ALA A 27 -2.05 13.65 -12.61
CA ALA A 27 -2.22 13.93 -14.03
C ALA A 27 -2.18 12.59 -14.76
N PRO A 28 -3.12 12.32 -15.68
CA PRO A 28 -3.02 11.17 -16.55
C PRO A 28 -1.66 11.25 -17.26
N ALA A 29 -0.97 10.10 -17.37
CA ALA A 29 0.27 10.01 -18.09
C ALA A 29 0.09 10.65 -19.48
N GLN A 30 0.70 11.80 -19.69
CA GLN A 30 0.69 12.43 -20.99
C GLN A 30 1.46 11.52 -21.94
N PRO A 31 1.01 11.33 -23.18
CA PRO A 31 1.79 10.63 -24.18
C PRO A 31 3.15 11.36 -24.28
N ILE A 32 4.23 10.59 -24.09
CA ILE A 32 5.59 11.08 -24.22
C ILE A 32 5.74 11.56 -25.66
N ASN A 33 5.69 12.87 -25.88
CA ASN A 33 6.07 13.44 -27.15
C ASN A 33 7.56 13.12 -27.37
N GLU A 34 7.87 12.46 -28.49
CA GLU A 34 9.24 12.09 -28.93
C GLU A 34 10.16 13.30 -29.25
N THR A 35 9.95 14.43 -28.63
CA THR A 35 10.94 15.51 -28.66
C THR A 35 11.99 15.22 -27.60
N GLY A 36 13.08 14.58 -28.04
CA GLY A 36 14.34 14.24 -27.39
C GLY A 36 14.73 15.00 -26.12
N GLY A 37 14.00 14.78 -25.04
CA GLY A 37 14.48 15.07 -23.69
C GLY A 37 15.51 14.00 -23.36
N HIS A 38 16.78 14.36 -23.24
CA HIS A 38 17.75 13.54 -22.55
C HIS A 38 17.18 13.30 -21.15
N PHE A 39 16.73 12.09 -20.85
CA PHE A 39 16.69 11.59 -19.51
C PHE A 39 18.16 11.51 -19.07
N ASP A 40 18.64 12.54 -18.41
CA ASP A 40 19.88 12.45 -17.67
C ASP A 40 19.67 11.33 -16.67
N GLY A 41 20.33 10.20 -16.88
CA GLY A 41 20.14 8.96 -16.14
C GLY A 41 20.59 9.03 -14.68
N LEU A 42 20.17 10.07 -13.98
CA LEU A 42 20.44 10.24 -12.56
C LEU A 42 19.50 9.35 -11.75
N PRO A 43 20.04 8.54 -10.85
CA PRO A 43 19.23 7.79 -9.91
C PRO A 43 18.38 8.75 -9.07
N ILE A 44 17.11 8.38 -8.85
CA ILE A 44 16.20 9.06 -7.94
C ILE A 44 16.13 8.22 -6.66
N ILE A 45 16.33 8.87 -5.53
CA ILE A 45 16.12 8.27 -4.21
C ILE A 45 14.87 8.91 -3.62
N THR A 46 13.89 8.11 -3.33
CA THR A 46 12.64 8.55 -2.70
C THR A 46 12.27 7.59 -1.58
N GLY A 47 11.13 7.75 -0.98
CA GLY A 47 10.65 6.88 0.08
C GLY A 47 10.10 7.65 1.26
N GLY A 48 10.05 6.98 2.42
CA GLY A 48 9.53 7.62 3.61
C GLY A 48 10.02 7.00 4.91
N VAL A 49 9.67 7.70 5.96
CA VAL A 49 9.80 7.25 7.35
C VAL A 49 8.44 7.42 7.99
N ALA A 50 8.01 6.45 8.75
CA ALA A 50 6.76 6.54 9.52
C ALA A 50 6.96 6.02 10.95
N LEU A 51 6.15 6.54 11.84
CA LEU A 51 5.97 6.02 13.19
C LEU A 51 4.48 5.91 13.42
N ASN A 52 3.99 4.70 13.58
CA ASN A 52 2.61 4.41 13.93
C ASN A 52 2.54 3.87 15.36
N ALA A 53 1.48 4.17 16.06
CA ALA A 53 1.16 3.60 17.35
C ALA A 53 -0.30 3.15 17.34
N THR A 54 -0.53 1.89 17.66
CA THR A 54 -1.84 1.27 17.78
C THR A 54 -2.11 0.92 19.22
N PHE A 55 -3.30 1.27 19.69
CA PHE A 55 -3.74 1.05 21.08
C PHE A 55 -5.00 0.20 21.06
N GLU A 56 -4.89 -0.97 21.65
CA GLU A 56 -5.95 -1.95 21.84
C GLU A 56 -6.07 -2.34 23.32
N PRO A 57 -7.15 -2.95 23.76
CA PRO A 57 -7.38 -3.24 25.19
C PRO A 57 -6.28 -4.06 25.86
N HIS A 58 -5.64 -4.95 25.12
CA HIS A 58 -4.66 -5.90 25.67
C HIS A 58 -3.24 -5.70 25.15
N SER A 59 -3.06 -4.86 24.13
CA SER A 59 -1.78 -4.63 23.46
C SER A 59 -1.66 -3.20 22.97
N ASN A 60 -0.49 -2.62 23.15
CA ASN A 60 -0.13 -1.37 22.51
C ASN A 60 1.11 -1.62 21.67
N THR A 61 1.03 -1.29 20.39
CA THR A 61 2.13 -1.50 19.45
C THR A 61 2.65 -0.15 18.96
N MET A 62 3.95 0.00 18.90
CA MET A 62 4.61 1.12 18.24
C MET A 62 5.50 0.58 17.14
N ASN A 63 5.28 1.07 15.93
CA ASN A 63 5.86 0.55 14.71
C ASN A 63 6.59 1.66 13.93
N PRO A 64 7.89 1.88 14.19
CA PRO A 64 8.75 2.71 13.36
C PRO A 64 9.16 1.97 12.08
N VAL A 65 9.02 2.65 10.95
CA VAL A 65 9.35 2.13 9.61
C VAL A 65 10.21 3.13 8.86
N VAL A 66 11.19 2.63 8.12
CA VAL A 66 11.97 3.38 7.13
C VAL A 66 12.00 2.58 5.83
N ALA A 67 11.59 3.22 4.73
CA ALA A 67 11.48 2.56 3.43
C ALA A 67 12.06 3.46 2.31
N PRO A 68 13.39 3.37 2.04
CA PRO A 68 14.00 4.01 0.89
C PRO A 68 13.68 3.25 -0.41
N ILE A 69 13.37 4.01 -1.44
CA ILE A 69 13.10 3.56 -2.80
C ILE A 69 14.17 4.11 -3.72
N PHE A 70 14.74 3.26 -4.56
CA PHE A 70 15.74 3.61 -5.56
C PHE A 70 15.16 3.38 -6.96
N LEU A 71 15.20 4.41 -7.79
CA LEU A 71 14.79 4.37 -9.18
C LEU A 71 16.01 4.71 -10.03
N ILE A 72 16.53 3.72 -10.78
CA ILE A 72 17.76 3.86 -11.57
C ILE A 72 17.42 3.61 -13.03
N PRO A 73 17.23 4.69 -13.84
CA PRO A 73 16.98 4.53 -15.27
C PRO A 73 18.23 4.02 -15.99
N ILE A 74 18.04 3.04 -16.89
CA ILE A 74 19.09 2.48 -17.75
C ILE A 74 18.73 2.77 -19.21
N GLY A 75 19.32 3.84 -19.74
CA GLY A 75 18.96 4.35 -21.05
C GLY A 75 17.47 4.72 -21.13
N HIS A 76 16.85 4.49 -22.31
CA HIS A 76 15.46 4.90 -22.57
C HIS A 76 14.44 3.75 -22.39
N ARG A 77 14.91 2.52 -22.13
CA ARG A 77 14.05 1.33 -22.18
C ARG A 77 14.09 0.46 -20.94
N ALA A 78 14.86 0.82 -19.94
CA ALA A 78 14.91 0.02 -18.74
C ALA A 78 14.98 0.89 -17.48
N LEU A 79 14.41 0.39 -16.39
CA LEU A 79 14.42 1.00 -15.08
C LEU A 79 14.68 -0.09 -14.04
N ILE A 80 15.64 0.14 -13.16
CA ILE A 80 15.75 -0.66 -11.94
C ILE A 80 14.97 0.06 -10.85
N GLU A 81 14.06 -0.67 -10.22
CA GLU A 81 13.31 -0.21 -9.06
C GLU A 81 13.60 -1.12 -7.88
N SER A 82 13.83 -0.52 -6.72
CA SER A 82 13.99 -1.30 -5.49
C SER A 82 13.50 -0.53 -4.28
N GLU A 83 12.84 -1.23 -3.38
CA GLU A 83 12.43 -0.75 -2.06
C GLU A 83 12.96 -1.68 -0.98
N PHE A 84 13.61 -1.08 0.00
CA PHE A 84 14.07 -1.77 1.20
C PHE A 84 13.27 -1.23 2.38
N GLU A 85 12.72 -2.10 3.18
CA GLU A 85 12.00 -1.72 4.38
C GLU A 85 12.72 -2.22 5.62
N GLY A 86 12.89 -1.34 6.59
CA GLY A 86 13.31 -1.67 7.94
C GLY A 86 12.19 -1.28 8.89
N GLU A 87 11.71 -2.24 9.65
CA GLU A 87 10.56 -2.12 10.53
C GLU A 87 10.89 -2.68 11.91
N SER A 88 10.31 -2.10 12.96
CA SER A 88 10.40 -2.63 14.32
C SER A 88 9.05 -2.64 14.96
N ASP A 89 8.73 -3.74 15.65
CA ASP A 89 7.59 -3.82 16.54
C ASP A 89 8.02 -3.70 17.99
N ILE A 90 7.51 -2.68 18.65
CA ILE A 90 7.67 -2.44 20.07
C ILE A 90 6.32 -2.68 20.72
N VAL A 91 6.12 -3.88 21.25
CA VAL A 91 4.86 -4.32 21.81
C VAL A 91 4.91 -4.22 23.34
N TYR A 92 3.86 -3.63 23.92
CA TYR A 92 3.60 -3.63 25.34
C TYR A 92 2.28 -4.35 25.63
N SER A 93 2.38 -5.54 26.19
CA SER A 93 1.23 -6.39 26.52
C SER A 93 1.33 -6.94 27.93
N HIS A 94 0.19 -7.22 28.57
CA HIS A 94 0.10 -7.84 29.89
C HIS A 94 0.97 -7.19 30.99
N GLY A 95 1.23 -5.87 30.86
CA GLY A 95 2.03 -5.10 31.83
C GLY A 95 3.55 -5.20 31.66
N GLY A 96 4.03 -5.76 30.54
CA GLY A 96 5.44 -5.86 30.19
C GLY A 96 5.75 -5.49 28.74
N TYR A 97 7.01 -5.18 28.48
CA TYR A 97 7.51 -5.04 27.11
C TYR A 97 7.92 -6.41 26.57
N GLU A 98 7.51 -6.69 25.36
CA GLU A 98 8.01 -7.82 24.60
C GLU A 98 9.38 -7.52 24.00
N PRO A 99 10.18 -8.55 23.66
CA PRO A 99 11.43 -8.34 22.93
C PRO A 99 11.17 -7.57 21.63
N VAL A 100 11.93 -6.51 21.40
CA VAL A 100 11.83 -5.73 20.16
C VAL A 100 12.30 -6.57 19.00
N THR A 101 11.43 -6.78 18.03
CA THR A 101 11.80 -7.36 16.74
C THR A 101 12.25 -6.27 15.78
N PHE A 102 13.22 -6.57 14.95
CA PHE A 102 13.64 -5.69 13.86
C PHE A 102 13.69 -6.48 12.57
N ASP A 103 12.72 -6.22 11.72
CA ASP A 103 12.59 -6.87 10.43
C ASP A 103 13.22 -6.05 9.32
N LYS A 104 13.91 -6.74 8.42
CA LYS A 104 14.50 -6.18 7.20
C LYS A 104 13.90 -6.90 6.01
N LYS A 105 13.30 -6.15 5.14
CA LYS A 105 12.57 -6.69 4.01
C LYS A 105 13.02 -6.00 2.73
N VAL A 106 13.19 -6.76 1.68
CA VAL A 106 13.24 -6.23 0.33
C VAL A 106 11.83 -6.37 -0.23
N GLU A 107 11.10 -5.29 -0.31
CA GLU A 107 9.73 -5.30 -0.82
C GLU A 107 9.73 -5.65 -2.30
N TYR A 108 10.52 -4.94 -3.07
CA TYR A 108 10.80 -5.28 -4.45
C TYR A 108 12.24 -4.89 -4.85
N ALA A 109 12.77 -5.61 -5.82
CA ALA A 109 14.04 -5.33 -6.48
C ALA A 109 13.93 -5.91 -7.90
N GLN A 110 13.55 -5.09 -8.85
CA GLN A 110 13.12 -5.51 -10.17
C GLN A 110 13.77 -4.69 -11.28
N LEU A 111 13.84 -5.29 -12.44
CA LEU A 111 14.17 -4.66 -13.71
C LEU A 111 12.91 -4.56 -14.57
N ASP A 112 12.52 -3.35 -14.90
CA ASP A 112 11.46 -3.05 -15.84
C ASP A 112 12.06 -2.78 -17.22
N PHE A 113 11.67 -3.58 -18.21
CA PHE A 113 12.05 -3.37 -19.59
C PHE A 113 10.86 -2.93 -20.41
N PHE A 114 10.88 -1.70 -20.91
CA PHE A 114 9.83 -1.12 -21.76
C PHE A 114 9.98 -1.61 -23.19
N ALA A 115 9.33 -2.75 -23.51
CA ALA A 115 9.41 -3.36 -24.83
C ALA A 115 8.75 -2.47 -25.90
N ASN A 116 7.62 -1.86 -25.57
CA ASN A 116 6.92 -0.85 -26.37
C ASN A 116 5.95 -0.05 -25.47
N ASN A 117 5.15 0.84 -26.06
CA ASN A 117 4.20 1.72 -25.34
C ASN A 117 3.08 0.96 -24.59
N TYR A 118 2.91 -0.32 -24.87
CA TYR A 118 1.83 -1.13 -24.32
C TYR A 118 2.33 -2.27 -23.44
N LEU A 119 3.62 -2.63 -23.50
CA LEU A 119 4.18 -3.80 -22.84
C LEU A 119 5.47 -3.44 -22.09
N THR A 120 5.46 -3.71 -20.79
CA THR A 120 6.62 -3.74 -19.94
C THR A 120 6.86 -5.19 -19.48
N ILE A 121 8.10 -5.64 -19.56
CA ILE A 121 8.55 -6.92 -19.04
C ILE A 121 9.27 -6.65 -17.74
N VAL A 122 8.82 -7.28 -16.66
CA VAL A 122 9.39 -7.16 -15.33
C VAL A 122 10.11 -8.45 -14.97
N ALA A 123 11.30 -8.34 -14.39
CA ALA A 123 12.05 -9.48 -13.90
C ALA A 123 12.72 -9.15 -12.57
N GLY A 124 12.70 -10.08 -11.62
CA GLY A 124 13.26 -9.92 -10.29
C GLY A 124 12.26 -10.20 -9.18
N ARG A 125 12.41 -9.51 -8.07
CA ARG A 125 11.45 -9.49 -6.97
C ARG A 125 10.47 -8.36 -7.17
N PHE A 126 9.20 -8.65 -7.28
CA PHE A 126 8.14 -7.67 -7.48
C PHE A 126 6.96 -7.92 -6.56
N ALA A 127 6.20 -6.86 -6.24
CA ALA A 127 4.90 -6.98 -5.59
C ALA A 127 3.93 -7.67 -6.54
N VAL A 128 3.31 -8.75 -6.09
CA VAL A 128 2.38 -9.53 -6.93
C VAL A 128 1.14 -8.69 -7.22
N PRO A 129 0.76 -8.51 -8.50
CA PRO A 129 -0.42 -7.72 -8.87
C PRO A 129 -1.71 -8.50 -8.56
N PHE A 130 -2.07 -8.54 -7.28
CA PHE A 130 -3.32 -9.09 -6.78
C PHE A 130 -4.05 -8.03 -5.97
N ASN A 131 -5.23 -7.59 -6.43
CA ASN A 131 -5.90 -6.38 -5.98
C ASN A 131 -5.03 -5.12 -6.19
N ILE A 132 -5.27 -4.04 -5.46
CA ILE A 132 -4.57 -2.75 -5.65
C ILE A 132 -3.91 -2.21 -4.39
N TYR A 133 -4.24 -2.73 -3.20
CA TYR A 133 -3.74 -2.13 -1.96
C TYR A 133 -2.23 -2.24 -1.86
N LYS A 134 -1.66 -3.42 -2.03
CA LYS A 134 -0.21 -3.67 -1.94
C LYS A 134 0.56 -2.82 -2.95
N GLU A 135 0.12 -2.81 -4.18
CA GLU A 135 0.82 -2.12 -5.27
C GLU A 135 0.74 -0.59 -5.15
N ARG A 136 -0.42 -0.05 -4.72
CA ARG A 136 -0.70 1.39 -4.84
C ARG A 136 -0.83 2.14 -3.52
N PHE A 137 -1.18 1.47 -2.43
CA PHE A 137 -1.58 2.11 -1.18
C PHE A 137 -0.80 1.64 0.04
N ASP A 138 0.04 0.63 -0.08
CA ASP A 138 0.74 0.03 1.04
C ASP A 138 1.75 0.97 1.71
N ALA A 139 2.42 1.81 0.95
CA ALA A 139 3.42 2.71 1.52
C ALA A 139 2.85 3.59 2.65
N ARG A 140 3.46 3.55 3.82
CA ARG A 140 2.99 4.21 5.06
C ARG A 140 2.68 5.70 4.90
N TRP A 141 3.37 6.41 4.01
CA TRP A 141 3.14 7.82 3.72
C TRP A 141 2.04 8.07 2.67
N ILE A 142 1.50 7.01 2.03
CA ILE A 142 0.39 7.06 1.08
C ILE A 142 -0.92 6.62 1.74
N ARG A 143 -0.89 5.65 2.65
CA ARG A 143 -2.08 5.13 3.34
C ARG A 143 -2.90 6.25 3.95
N ASN A 144 -4.21 6.19 3.80
CA ASN A 144 -5.10 7.15 4.47
C ASN A 144 -5.31 6.83 5.96
N LEU A 145 -5.23 5.56 6.35
CA LEU A 145 -5.28 5.09 7.74
C LEU A 145 -4.00 4.31 8.06
N ALA A 146 -3.53 4.35 9.30
CA ALA A 146 -2.35 3.60 9.72
C ALA A 146 -2.62 2.09 9.68
N GLU A 147 -3.82 1.69 10.09
CA GLU A 147 -4.26 0.31 10.06
C GLU A 147 -4.44 -0.21 8.63
N GLU A 148 -3.95 -1.41 8.39
CA GLU A 148 -4.17 -2.16 7.18
C GLU A 148 -5.58 -2.75 7.12
N PRO A 149 -6.13 -2.99 5.92
CA PRO A 149 -7.40 -3.71 5.79
C PRO A 149 -7.30 -5.13 6.34
N LEU A 150 -8.40 -5.67 6.90
CA LEU A 150 -8.46 -7.05 7.44
C LEU A 150 -8.07 -8.13 6.41
N ILE A 151 -8.26 -7.87 5.12
CA ILE A 151 -7.90 -8.79 4.04
C ILE A 151 -6.52 -8.49 3.43
N PHE A 152 -5.75 -7.55 3.99
CA PHE A 152 -4.47 -7.12 3.42
C PHE A 152 -3.46 -8.26 3.30
N ALA A 153 -3.29 -9.05 4.34
CA ALA A 153 -2.34 -10.16 4.38
C ALA A 153 -2.50 -11.16 3.21
N PHE A 154 -3.71 -11.28 2.66
CA PHE A 154 -3.97 -12.17 1.53
C PHE A 154 -3.51 -11.60 0.17
N GLY A 155 -3.26 -10.31 0.08
CA GLY A 155 -2.73 -9.62 -1.09
C GLY A 155 -1.26 -9.21 -0.94
N ASP A 156 -0.74 -9.16 0.30
CA ASP A 156 0.63 -8.76 0.61
C ASP A 156 1.62 -9.88 0.28
N THR A 157 1.80 -10.12 -1.00
CA THR A 157 2.77 -11.08 -1.47
C THR A 157 3.73 -10.43 -2.45
N SER A 158 5.03 -10.69 -2.26
CA SER A 158 6.06 -10.41 -3.24
C SER A 158 6.56 -11.74 -3.81
N GLY A 159 7.04 -11.72 -5.04
CA GLY A 159 7.53 -12.95 -5.70
C GLY A 159 8.80 -12.70 -6.49
N ASN A 160 9.69 -13.70 -6.53
CA ASN A 160 10.84 -13.70 -7.44
C ASN A 160 10.45 -14.39 -8.75
N GLY A 161 10.46 -13.66 -9.86
CA GLY A 161 10.01 -14.23 -11.11
C GLY A 161 9.94 -13.24 -12.25
N GLY A 162 8.89 -13.36 -13.06
CA GLY A 162 8.63 -12.49 -14.20
C GLY A 162 7.17 -12.07 -14.28
N GLU A 163 6.98 -10.86 -14.77
CA GLU A 163 5.68 -10.27 -15.02
C GLU A 163 5.65 -9.60 -16.39
N LEU A 164 4.52 -9.69 -17.05
CA LEU A 164 4.19 -8.94 -18.25
C LEU A 164 3.07 -7.98 -17.90
N ARG A 165 3.30 -6.68 -17.97
CA ARG A 165 2.29 -5.67 -17.64
C ARG A 165 2.20 -4.57 -18.69
N GLY A 166 1.06 -3.91 -18.71
CA GLY A 166 0.88 -2.80 -19.66
C GLY A 166 -0.51 -2.22 -19.61
N ALA A 167 -0.74 -1.29 -20.54
CA ALA A 167 -2.04 -0.66 -20.71
C ALA A 167 -2.33 -0.39 -22.18
N ILE A 168 -3.58 -0.60 -22.58
CA ILE A 168 -4.07 -0.43 -23.94
C ILE A 168 -5.22 0.58 -23.93
N PRO A 169 -5.14 1.67 -24.72
CA PRO A 169 -6.27 2.58 -24.86
C PRO A 169 -7.44 1.89 -25.58
N LEU A 170 -8.64 1.99 -24.99
CA LEU A 170 -9.89 1.52 -25.59
C LEU A 170 -10.67 2.74 -26.13
N GLY A 171 -10.26 3.18 -27.30
CA GLY A 171 -10.76 4.44 -27.86
C GLY A 171 -10.27 5.66 -27.07
N SER A 172 -11.13 6.70 -27.01
CA SER A 172 -10.83 7.95 -26.27
C SER A 172 -11.37 8.00 -24.84
N THR A 173 -12.15 7.01 -24.44
CA THR A 173 -12.95 7.07 -23.21
C THR A 173 -12.54 6.09 -22.13
N ALA A 174 -11.73 5.08 -22.48
CA ALA A 174 -11.31 4.06 -21.51
C ALA A 174 -9.89 3.57 -21.80
N GLN A 175 -9.27 2.97 -20.80
CA GLN A 175 -7.97 2.31 -20.86
C GLN A 175 -8.05 0.97 -20.14
N LEU A 176 -7.61 -0.10 -20.78
CA LEU A 176 -7.46 -1.43 -20.21
C LEU A 176 -6.04 -1.56 -19.66
N SER A 177 -5.87 -1.81 -18.38
CA SER A 177 -4.62 -2.25 -17.77
C SER A 177 -4.61 -3.76 -17.63
N TYR A 178 -3.43 -4.36 -17.71
CA TYR A 178 -3.24 -5.79 -17.52
C TYR A 178 -1.88 -6.09 -16.90
N ALA A 179 -1.81 -7.14 -16.12
CA ALA A 179 -0.60 -7.73 -15.60
C ALA A 179 -0.80 -9.24 -15.50
N GLY A 180 0.19 -10.03 -15.94
CA GLY A 180 0.21 -11.47 -15.79
C GLY A 180 1.57 -11.90 -15.29
N TYR A 181 1.65 -12.79 -14.32
CA TYR A 181 2.89 -13.11 -13.64
C TYR A 181 3.04 -14.59 -13.31
N PHE A 182 4.29 -14.97 -13.13
CA PHE A 182 4.71 -16.22 -12.53
C PHE A 182 5.89 -15.96 -11.61
N SER A 183 5.78 -16.40 -10.35
CA SER A 183 6.83 -16.16 -9.34
C SER A 183 6.96 -17.29 -8.33
N ALA A 184 8.14 -17.40 -7.72
CA ALA A 184 8.34 -18.17 -6.50
C ALA A 184 8.05 -17.27 -5.30
N LEU A 185 7.42 -17.80 -4.26
CA LEU A 185 7.23 -17.12 -2.98
C LEU A 185 8.58 -16.92 -2.28
N THR A 186 8.75 -15.82 -1.60
CA THR A 186 10.07 -15.26 -1.29
C THR A 186 10.75 -15.79 -0.06
N HIS A 187 10.08 -16.53 0.78
CA HIS A 187 10.69 -17.01 2.02
C HIS A 187 11.79 -18.06 1.77
N ASN A 188 11.85 -18.66 0.58
CA ASN A 188 12.89 -19.62 0.25
C ASN A 188 13.13 -19.69 -1.27
N ILE A 189 14.28 -19.28 -1.73
CA ILE A 189 14.72 -19.43 -3.13
C ILE A 189 15.11 -20.91 -3.44
N SER A 190 14.83 -21.84 -2.54
CA SER A 190 15.11 -23.26 -2.75
C SER A 190 14.20 -23.85 -3.84
N ALA A 191 14.65 -24.91 -4.48
CA ALA A 191 13.88 -25.61 -5.53
C ALA A 191 12.53 -26.19 -5.04
N GLY A 192 12.29 -26.20 -3.73
CA GLY A 192 11.04 -26.62 -3.09
C GLY A 192 10.13 -25.47 -2.68
N SER A 193 10.45 -24.21 -3.01
CA SER A 193 9.58 -23.08 -2.65
C SER A 193 8.28 -23.13 -3.45
N ASP A 194 7.20 -22.79 -2.77
CA ASP A 194 5.90 -22.62 -3.41
C ASP A 194 5.97 -21.59 -4.53
N ARG A 195 5.24 -21.87 -5.60
CA ARG A 195 5.17 -21.01 -6.78
C ARG A 195 3.74 -20.51 -6.93
N GLN A 196 3.62 -19.36 -7.55
CA GLN A 196 2.32 -18.77 -7.84
C GLN A 196 2.28 -18.24 -9.27
N ALA A 197 1.09 -18.28 -9.84
CA ALA A 197 0.77 -17.67 -11.12
C ALA A 197 -0.54 -16.92 -10.99
N GLY A 198 -0.67 -15.84 -11.73
CA GLY A 198 -1.91 -15.08 -11.70
C GLY A 198 -1.92 -13.95 -12.69
N PHE A 199 -3.00 -13.20 -12.61
CA PHE A 199 -3.16 -12.00 -13.41
C PHE A 199 -4.06 -10.99 -12.72
N ARG A 200 -3.92 -9.72 -13.10
CA ARG A 200 -4.87 -8.64 -12.82
C ARG A 200 -5.21 -7.93 -14.13
N SER A 201 -6.46 -7.54 -14.28
CA SER A 201 -6.92 -6.68 -15.37
C SER A 201 -7.86 -5.63 -14.82
N GLY A 202 -7.75 -4.39 -15.31
CA GLY A 202 -8.59 -3.29 -14.87
C GLY A 202 -8.97 -2.38 -16.03
N VAL A 203 -10.12 -1.75 -15.94
CA VAL A 203 -10.58 -0.75 -16.90
C VAL A 203 -10.70 0.59 -16.20
N PHE A 204 -9.95 1.57 -16.67
CA PHE A 204 -9.98 2.95 -16.21
C PHE A 204 -10.78 3.82 -17.17
N PHE A 205 -11.70 4.61 -16.64
CA PHE A 205 -12.51 5.60 -17.33
C PHE A 205 -12.06 7.01 -16.93
N PRO A 206 -11.24 7.68 -17.75
CA PRO A 206 -10.71 9.01 -17.41
C PRO A 206 -11.79 10.06 -17.19
N GLY A 207 -12.93 9.99 -17.90
CA GLY A 207 -14.05 10.92 -17.75
C GLY A 207 -14.57 11.03 -16.29
N PRO A 208 -15.08 9.98 -15.70
CA PRO A 208 -15.55 9.97 -14.31
C PRO A 208 -14.43 9.84 -13.28
N GLY A 209 -13.19 9.48 -13.67
CA GLY A 209 -12.11 9.17 -12.74
C GLY A 209 -12.30 7.84 -12.01
N PHE A 210 -12.90 6.86 -12.68
CA PHE A 210 -13.26 5.55 -12.12
C PHE A 210 -12.42 4.44 -12.75
N GLU A 211 -11.91 3.53 -11.92
CA GLU A 211 -11.27 2.28 -12.33
C GLU A 211 -11.95 1.13 -11.61
N ALA A 212 -12.14 0.01 -12.30
CA ALA A 212 -12.51 -1.26 -11.71
C ALA A 212 -11.59 -2.36 -12.24
N GLY A 213 -11.23 -3.29 -11.37
CA GLY A 213 -10.31 -4.37 -11.68
C GLY A 213 -10.77 -5.72 -11.14
N PHE A 214 -10.18 -6.75 -11.71
CA PHE A 214 -10.33 -8.14 -11.31
C PHE A 214 -8.96 -8.80 -11.27
N SER A 215 -8.74 -9.65 -10.28
CA SER A 215 -7.49 -10.37 -10.06
C SER A 215 -7.75 -11.85 -9.83
N PHE A 216 -6.82 -12.66 -10.27
CA PHE A 216 -6.77 -14.08 -9.96
C PHE A 216 -5.34 -14.46 -9.58
N ASN A 217 -5.21 -15.28 -8.55
CA ASN A 217 -3.95 -15.87 -8.12
C ASN A 217 -4.16 -17.34 -7.83
N HIS A 218 -3.22 -18.16 -8.27
CA HIS A 218 -3.15 -19.59 -8.01
C HIS A 218 -1.81 -19.92 -7.38
N LEU A 219 -1.85 -20.49 -6.18
CA LEU A 219 -0.68 -21.03 -5.50
C LEU A 219 -0.48 -22.49 -5.96
N LEU A 220 0.72 -22.77 -6.46
CA LEU A 220 1.10 -24.06 -7.08
C LEU A 220 1.81 -25.00 -6.11
N GLY A 221 1.71 -24.76 -4.81
CA GLY A 221 2.34 -25.58 -3.77
C GLY A 221 1.57 -26.83 -3.37
N SER A 222 1.92 -27.37 -2.22
CA SER A 222 1.21 -28.49 -1.56
C SER A 222 -0.25 -28.12 -1.26
N ASP A 223 -0.47 -26.86 -0.90
CA ASP A 223 -1.78 -26.29 -0.61
C ASP A 223 -2.27 -25.50 -1.81
N ARG A 224 -2.81 -26.23 -2.79
CA ARG A 224 -3.39 -25.62 -3.99
C ARG A 224 -4.51 -24.65 -3.62
N LEU A 225 -4.22 -23.39 -3.77
CA LEU A 225 -5.07 -22.28 -3.35
C LEU A 225 -5.44 -21.39 -4.51
N ASN A 226 -6.72 -21.13 -4.69
CA ASN A 226 -7.20 -20.10 -5.60
C ASN A 226 -7.71 -18.89 -4.82
N ARG A 227 -7.32 -17.70 -5.27
CA ARG A 227 -7.83 -16.43 -4.77
C ARG A 227 -8.37 -15.61 -5.93
N PHE A 228 -9.55 -15.07 -5.76
CA PHE A 228 -10.19 -14.14 -6.69
C PHE A 228 -10.32 -12.79 -6.01
N GLY A 229 -9.91 -11.75 -6.68
CA GLY A 229 -10.01 -10.39 -6.20
C GLY A 229 -10.83 -9.52 -7.13
N ALA A 230 -11.54 -8.57 -6.57
CA ALA A 230 -12.14 -7.46 -7.29
C ALA A 230 -11.78 -6.16 -6.60
N ASP A 231 -11.51 -5.13 -7.36
CA ASP A 231 -11.08 -3.84 -6.83
C ASP A 231 -11.70 -2.67 -7.59
N PHE A 232 -11.78 -1.53 -6.94
CA PHE A 232 -12.13 -0.30 -7.62
C PHE A 232 -11.49 0.93 -6.95
N THR A 233 -11.30 1.97 -7.76
CA THR A 233 -10.97 3.32 -7.30
C THR A 233 -11.84 4.33 -8.02
N TRP A 234 -12.32 5.32 -7.28
CA TRP A 234 -13.11 6.41 -7.84
C TRP A 234 -12.67 7.76 -7.28
N ASN A 235 -11.98 8.52 -8.09
CA ASN A 235 -11.65 9.90 -7.81
C ASN A 235 -12.77 10.79 -8.35
N VAL A 236 -13.64 11.27 -7.46
CA VAL A 236 -14.82 12.04 -7.84
C VAL A 236 -14.41 13.45 -8.27
N ARG A 237 -14.31 13.67 -9.59
CA ARG A 237 -13.73 14.91 -10.18
C ARG A 237 -14.36 16.21 -9.69
N GLN A 238 -15.62 16.19 -9.31
CA GLN A 238 -16.36 17.38 -8.86
C GLN A 238 -16.19 17.67 -7.38
N LEU A 239 -15.71 16.70 -6.62
CA LEU A 239 -15.51 16.77 -5.19
C LEU A 239 -14.09 16.26 -4.86
N PRO A 240 -13.41 16.82 -3.87
CA PRO A 240 -12.14 16.30 -3.39
C PRO A 240 -12.35 15.02 -2.56
N LEU A 241 -12.95 14.02 -3.20
CA LEU A 241 -13.40 12.77 -2.61
C LEU A 241 -12.84 11.59 -3.40
N ASP A 242 -12.09 10.74 -2.72
CA ASP A 242 -11.62 9.45 -3.20
C ASP A 242 -12.41 8.34 -2.53
N ILE A 243 -12.90 7.38 -3.31
CA ILE A 243 -13.53 6.16 -2.82
C ILE A 243 -12.77 4.98 -3.43
N ARG A 244 -12.43 4.01 -2.60
CA ARG A 244 -11.70 2.83 -3.06
C ARG A 244 -12.08 1.60 -2.25
N GLY A 245 -11.87 0.44 -2.80
CA GLY A 245 -12.18 -0.80 -2.11
C GLY A 245 -11.68 -2.02 -2.85
N GLU A 246 -11.66 -3.11 -2.12
CA GLU A 246 -11.30 -4.44 -2.61
C GLU A 246 -12.20 -5.49 -2.00
N ALA A 247 -12.36 -6.57 -2.72
CA ALA A 247 -12.98 -7.80 -2.25
C ALA A 247 -12.07 -8.99 -2.56
N LEU A 248 -12.11 -9.98 -1.70
CA LEU A 248 -11.41 -11.26 -1.81
C LEU A 248 -12.41 -12.38 -1.66
N ILE A 249 -12.28 -13.38 -2.52
CA ILE A 249 -13.03 -14.64 -2.44
C ILE A 249 -12.06 -15.80 -2.55
N SER A 250 -12.05 -16.66 -1.54
CA SER A 250 -11.28 -17.91 -1.51
C SER A 250 -11.91 -18.91 -0.55
N ASN A 251 -11.94 -20.16 -0.95
CA ASN A 251 -12.44 -21.25 -0.11
C ASN A 251 -11.43 -21.72 0.96
N VAL A 252 -10.21 -21.24 0.93
CA VAL A 252 -9.11 -21.63 1.85
C VAL A 252 -8.74 -20.51 2.79
N VAL A 253 -8.59 -19.28 2.29
CA VAL A 253 -8.18 -18.15 3.12
C VAL A 253 -9.36 -17.26 3.54
N GLY A 254 -10.59 -17.67 3.25
CA GLY A 254 -11.79 -16.92 3.60
C GLY A 254 -12.19 -15.88 2.57
N ASN A 255 -13.20 -15.10 2.93
CA ASN A 255 -13.77 -14.07 2.08
C ASN A 255 -13.76 -12.75 2.83
N GLY A 256 -13.66 -11.65 2.12
CA GLY A 256 -13.75 -10.36 2.79
C GLY A 256 -13.72 -9.19 1.82
N TYR A 257 -13.95 -8.02 2.35
CA TYR A 257 -13.88 -6.78 1.60
C TYR A 257 -13.56 -5.60 2.52
N TRP A 258 -13.11 -4.53 1.91
CA TRP A 258 -13.07 -3.22 2.53
C TRP A 258 -13.48 -2.15 1.52
N VAL A 259 -14.05 -1.07 2.06
CA VAL A 259 -14.37 0.15 1.31
C VAL A 259 -13.94 1.34 2.14
N GLU A 260 -13.19 2.23 1.53
CA GLU A 260 -12.68 3.45 2.15
C GLU A 260 -13.10 4.68 1.35
N SER A 261 -13.46 5.73 2.07
CA SER A 261 -13.79 7.03 1.52
C SER A 261 -12.94 8.10 2.20
N ALA A 262 -12.28 8.95 1.43
CA ALA A 262 -11.40 10.00 1.92
C ALA A 262 -11.77 11.36 1.30
N TYR A 263 -12.19 12.32 2.13
CA TYR A 263 -12.55 13.66 1.72
C TYR A 263 -11.51 14.68 2.14
N ARG A 264 -10.90 15.37 1.16
CA ARG A 264 -9.92 16.42 1.40
C ARG A 264 -10.55 17.80 1.38
N PHE A 265 -10.36 18.58 2.44
CA PHE A 265 -10.93 19.93 2.58
C PHE A 265 -10.10 20.97 1.79
N SER A 266 -9.95 20.80 0.48
CA SER A 266 -9.05 21.62 -0.36
C SER A 266 -9.65 22.99 -0.74
N SER A 267 -10.96 23.21 -0.57
CA SER A 267 -11.62 24.46 -0.97
C SER A 267 -11.11 25.66 -0.17
N SER A 268 -10.92 26.80 -0.87
CA SER A 268 -10.53 28.09 -0.26
C SER A 268 -11.54 28.62 0.76
N ARG A 269 -12.78 28.12 0.75
CA ARG A 269 -13.82 28.47 1.72
C ARG A 269 -13.54 27.96 3.13
N PHE A 270 -12.70 26.94 3.25
CA PHE A 270 -12.33 26.37 4.55
C PHE A 270 -11.19 27.16 5.23
N PRO A 271 -11.15 27.24 6.57
CA PRO A 271 -10.02 27.76 7.32
C PRO A 271 -8.71 27.04 6.95
N ARG A 272 -7.57 27.71 7.15
CA ARG A 272 -6.25 27.16 6.80
C ARG A 272 -5.97 25.77 7.39
N PHE A 273 -6.42 25.52 8.61
CA PHE A 273 -6.30 24.21 9.26
C PHE A 273 -7.03 23.14 8.45
N LEU A 274 -8.33 23.34 8.15
CA LEU A 274 -9.13 22.37 7.39
C LEU A 274 -8.57 22.15 5.99
N ARG A 275 -8.06 23.17 5.31
CA ARG A 275 -7.47 23.03 3.96
C ARG A 275 -6.26 22.10 3.91
N ARG A 276 -5.64 21.82 5.07
CA ARG A 276 -4.55 20.88 5.25
C ARG A 276 -5.00 19.55 5.83
N SER A 277 -6.31 19.32 5.86
CA SER A 277 -6.90 18.14 6.49
C SER A 277 -7.66 17.27 5.50
N GLN A 278 -7.82 16.01 5.88
CA GLN A 278 -8.62 15.01 5.18
C GLN A 278 -9.34 14.17 6.23
N ALA A 279 -10.63 13.95 6.03
CA ALA A 279 -11.41 12.99 6.80
C ALA A 279 -11.47 11.67 6.04
N VAL A 280 -11.38 10.56 6.77
CA VAL A 280 -11.37 9.21 6.20
C VAL A 280 -12.35 8.34 6.97
N VAL A 281 -13.07 7.49 6.26
CA VAL A 281 -13.91 6.43 6.85
C VAL A 281 -13.67 5.15 6.09
N ARG A 282 -13.45 4.03 6.81
CA ARG A 282 -13.33 2.70 6.23
C ARG A 282 -14.23 1.71 6.95
N GLY A 283 -15.00 0.93 6.19
CA GLY A 283 -15.73 -0.23 6.64
C GLY A 283 -15.16 -1.48 6.00
N GLU A 284 -15.00 -2.55 6.77
CA GLU A 284 -14.39 -3.78 6.32
C GLU A 284 -14.95 -5.00 7.03
N GLN A 285 -14.92 -6.13 6.34
CA GLN A 285 -15.36 -7.40 6.88
C GLN A 285 -14.46 -8.52 6.37
N TYR A 286 -14.19 -9.46 7.24
CA TYR A 286 -13.55 -10.73 6.94
C TYR A 286 -14.41 -11.86 7.48
N LEU A 287 -14.62 -12.88 6.66
CA LEU A 287 -15.32 -14.11 6.98
C LEU A 287 -14.32 -15.27 6.93
N HIS A 288 -14.01 -15.80 8.10
CA HIS A 288 -13.05 -16.88 8.27
C HIS A 288 -13.58 -18.17 7.59
N PRO A 289 -12.74 -18.97 6.91
CA PRO A 289 -13.15 -20.23 6.33
C PRO A 289 -13.45 -21.27 7.42
N ALA A 290 -14.14 -22.35 7.04
CA ALA A 290 -14.44 -23.43 7.99
C ALA A 290 -13.21 -24.27 8.42
N GLY A 291 -12.07 -24.12 7.74
CA GLY A 291 -10.81 -24.81 8.03
C GLY A 291 -9.72 -23.83 8.45
N ASP A 292 -8.55 -24.39 8.78
CA ASP A 292 -7.39 -23.58 9.15
C ASP A 292 -6.87 -22.79 7.93
N VAL A 293 -6.56 -21.51 8.15
CA VAL A 293 -5.87 -20.70 7.16
C VAL A 293 -4.38 -21.05 7.19
N PRO A 294 -3.73 -21.26 6.03
CA PRO A 294 -2.29 -21.53 5.99
C PRO A 294 -1.48 -20.46 6.72
N GLU A 295 -0.48 -20.87 7.50
CA GLU A 295 0.40 -19.97 8.28
C GLU A 295 1.11 -18.88 7.43
N LEU A 296 1.16 -19.09 6.11
CA LEU A 296 1.68 -18.10 5.16
C LEU A 296 0.91 -16.75 5.22
N PHE A 297 -0.35 -16.79 5.66
CA PHE A 297 -1.22 -15.63 5.70
C PHE A 297 -1.55 -15.27 7.15
N GLU A 298 -1.21 -14.07 7.56
CA GLU A 298 -1.57 -13.49 8.85
C GLU A 298 -3.06 -13.07 8.85
N ALA A 299 -3.93 -14.05 8.93
CA ALA A 299 -5.39 -13.84 8.91
C ALA A 299 -5.94 -13.60 10.32
N PRO A 300 -7.06 -12.87 10.46
CA PRO A 300 -7.82 -12.88 11.70
C PRO A 300 -8.26 -14.32 12.04
N GLU A 301 -8.17 -14.70 13.32
CA GLU A 301 -8.51 -16.04 13.80
C GLU A 301 -10.00 -16.40 13.67
N SER A 302 -10.84 -15.42 13.42
CA SER A 302 -12.29 -15.57 13.34
C SER A 302 -12.91 -14.49 12.45
N ASP A 303 -14.23 -14.62 12.21
CA ASP A 303 -15.00 -13.56 11.55
C ASP A 303 -14.80 -12.22 12.25
N ALA A 304 -14.50 -11.22 11.46
CA ALA A 304 -14.28 -9.87 11.96
C ALA A 304 -14.96 -8.82 11.07
N THR A 305 -15.55 -7.82 11.70
CA THR A 305 -16.05 -6.61 11.04
C THR A 305 -15.42 -5.42 11.72
N ARG A 306 -14.90 -4.46 10.96
CA ARG A 306 -14.25 -3.28 11.54
C ARG A 306 -14.71 -2.01 10.84
N VAL A 307 -14.96 -0.97 11.62
CA VAL A 307 -15.29 0.38 11.13
C VAL A 307 -14.30 1.36 11.74
N LEU A 308 -13.63 2.11 10.88
CA LEU A 308 -12.62 3.10 11.26
C LEU A 308 -12.99 4.49 10.74
N GLY A 309 -12.82 5.50 11.57
CA GLY A 309 -12.85 6.91 11.20
C GLY A 309 -11.51 7.56 11.48
N GLY A 310 -10.97 8.31 10.52
CA GLY A 310 -9.65 8.89 10.64
C GLY A 310 -9.58 10.35 10.21
N TRP A 311 -8.55 11.02 10.67
CA TRP A 311 -8.23 12.40 10.33
C TRP A 311 -6.74 12.55 10.03
N ASN A 312 -6.44 13.01 8.83
CA ASN A 312 -5.08 13.33 8.39
C ASN A 312 -4.86 14.84 8.39
N TYR A 313 -3.69 15.27 8.84
CA TYR A 313 -3.28 16.67 8.80
C TYR A 313 -1.87 16.81 8.23
N TRP A 314 -1.72 17.63 7.19
CA TRP A 314 -0.43 17.92 6.56
C TRP A 314 0.23 19.13 7.24
N ILE A 315 1.25 18.87 8.04
CA ILE A 315 2.10 19.92 8.64
C ILE A 315 2.84 20.65 7.52
N SER A 316 3.36 19.88 6.57
CA SER A 316 4.02 20.39 5.34
C SER A 316 3.66 19.48 4.15
N GLY A 317 4.18 19.76 2.95
CA GLY A 317 4.02 18.88 1.79
C GLY A 317 4.65 17.48 1.99
N ALA A 318 5.62 17.36 2.89
CA ALA A 318 6.36 16.14 3.16
C ALA A 318 5.96 15.45 4.47
N VAL A 319 5.39 16.17 5.45
CA VAL A 319 5.08 15.66 6.79
C VAL A 319 3.58 15.62 7.00
N ARG A 320 3.08 14.44 7.34
CA ARG A 320 1.67 14.21 7.66
C ARG A 320 1.54 13.56 9.03
N THR A 321 0.57 14.01 9.81
CA THR A 321 0.10 13.33 11.01
C THR A 321 -1.27 12.71 10.74
N GLN A 322 -1.57 11.62 11.43
CA GLN A 322 -2.83 10.92 11.32
C GLN A 322 -3.31 10.45 12.69
N VAL A 323 -4.62 10.44 12.86
CA VAL A 323 -5.29 9.84 14.01
C VAL A 323 -6.49 9.07 13.47
N ALA A 324 -6.73 7.88 13.99
CA ALA A 324 -7.95 7.15 13.70
C ALA A 324 -8.48 6.49 14.96
N PHE A 325 -9.78 6.30 14.93
CA PHE A 325 -10.52 5.54 15.93
C PHE A 325 -11.49 4.62 15.22
N GLY A 326 -11.61 3.42 15.72
CA GLY A 326 -12.57 2.46 15.22
C GLY A 326 -12.97 1.43 16.25
N ARG A 327 -13.90 0.60 15.82
CA ARG A 327 -14.34 -0.56 16.57
C ARG A 327 -14.29 -1.79 15.69
N GLN A 328 -13.69 -2.82 16.22
CA GLN A 328 -13.72 -4.16 15.66
C GLN A 328 -14.78 -4.97 16.41
N PHE A 329 -15.60 -5.67 15.64
CA PHE A 329 -16.60 -6.62 16.09
C PHE A 329 -16.16 -8.01 15.60
N GLY A 330 -16.07 -8.96 16.47
CA GLY A 330 -15.63 -10.32 16.12
C GLY A 330 -16.41 -11.39 16.89
N SER A 331 -16.24 -12.62 16.49
CA SER A 331 -16.83 -13.74 17.22
C SER A 331 -16.15 -14.02 18.56
N SER A 332 -14.90 -13.55 18.70
CA SER A 332 -14.08 -13.79 19.89
C SER A 332 -13.97 -12.57 20.81
N ASP A 333 -13.92 -11.35 20.28
CA ASP A 333 -13.76 -10.14 21.07
C ASP A 333 -14.19 -8.87 20.32
N ASP A 334 -15.02 -8.06 20.99
CA ASP A 334 -15.39 -6.72 20.52
C ASP A 334 -14.48 -5.69 21.19
N HIS A 335 -13.69 -4.96 20.42
CA HIS A 335 -12.79 -3.95 20.98
C HIS A 335 -12.69 -2.67 20.18
N ASN A 336 -12.21 -1.63 20.85
CA ASN A 336 -11.91 -0.36 20.21
C ASN A 336 -10.43 -0.32 19.82
N VAL A 337 -10.16 0.25 18.63
CA VAL A 337 -8.82 0.46 18.11
C VAL A 337 -8.57 1.95 17.96
N TRP A 338 -7.46 2.42 18.50
CA TRP A 338 -6.96 3.79 18.29
C TRP A 338 -5.62 3.74 17.60
N THR A 339 -5.43 4.59 16.59
CA THR A 339 -4.15 4.72 15.94
C THR A 339 -3.69 6.16 15.87
N LEU A 340 -2.41 6.35 16.09
CA LEU A 340 -1.72 7.62 15.89
C LEU A 340 -0.55 7.39 14.95
N GLY A 341 -0.33 8.31 14.02
CA GLY A 341 0.79 8.18 13.09
C GLY A 341 1.39 9.52 12.71
N ILE A 342 2.67 9.48 12.41
CA ILE A 342 3.40 10.54 11.72
C ILE A 342 4.22 9.92 10.60
N SER A 343 4.16 10.54 9.42
CA SER A 343 4.95 10.09 8.29
C SER A 343 5.68 11.26 7.63
N TYR A 344 6.87 10.97 7.13
CA TYR A 344 7.70 11.89 6.35
C TYR A 344 8.07 11.25 5.03
N ARG A 345 7.79 11.93 3.93
CA ARG A 345 8.19 11.53 2.57
C ARG A 345 9.35 12.39 2.10
N PHE A 346 10.35 11.77 1.52
CA PHE A 346 11.48 12.46 0.89
C PHE A 346 11.60 12.09 -0.59
N VAL A 347 12.11 13.03 -1.39
CA VAL A 347 12.51 12.84 -2.79
C VAL A 347 13.80 13.60 -2.99
N LYS A 348 14.82 12.95 -3.56
CA LYS A 348 16.13 13.54 -3.80
C LYS A 348 16.66 13.18 -5.19
#